data_fbed5b5927bbd4f6ffd3c8998bb55190
#
_entry.id   fbed5b5927bbd4f6ffd3c8998bb55190
#
_cell.length_a   1.000
_cell.length_b   1.000
_cell.length_c   1.000
_cell.angle_alpha   90.00
_cell.angle_beta   90.00
_cell.angle_gamma   90.00
#
_symmetry.space_group_name_H-M   'P 1'
#
loop_
_entity.id
_entity.type
_entity.pdbx_description
1 polymer ?
#
loop_
_entity_poly.entity_id
_entity_poly.type
_entity_poly.pdbx_seq_one_letter_code
_entity_poly.pdbx_strand_id
1 'polypeptide(L)'
;KRTMEVYEGVVDYLKNFNVSDRDMNKFIIGTMSNLDRPMNPAAKGARSMNLYMNHVSEEMIRTERGQILDARQEDIRNLAGVLQAMLDQHLICVIGSEDKIEEQKDMFLEVRTLC
;
A
#
# COMPACT_ATOMS: atom_id res chain seq x y z
N LYS A 1 14.46 -13.70 -5.46
CA LYS A 1 13.85 -14.91 -4.87
C LYS A 1 13.30 -14.65 -3.48
N ARG A 2 14.13 -14.30 -2.48
CA ARG A 2 13.66 -14.03 -1.11
C ARG A 2 12.56 -12.97 -1.03
N THR A 3 12.61 -11.90 -1.84
CA THR A 3 11.60 -10.86 -1.90
C THR A 3 10.25 -11.41 -2.36
N MET A 4 10.26 -12.29 -3.35
CA MET A 4 9.04 -12.94 -3.85
C MET A 4 8.40 -13.83 -2.79
N GLU A 5 9.20 -14.64 -2.10
CA GLU A 5 8.74 -15.49 -0.99
C GLU A 5 8.06 -14.65 0.12
N VAL A 6 8.56 -13.42 0.38
CA VAL A 6 7.90 -12.50 1.33
C VAL A 6 6.54 -12.03 0.82
N TYR A 7 6.43 -11.71 -0.48
CA TYR A 7 5.13 -11.31 -1.06
C TYR A 7 4.13 -12.48 -1.07
N GLU A 8 4.56 -13.68 -1.37
CA GLU A 8 3.71 -14.88 -1.30
C GLU A 8 3.21 -15.14 0.14
N GLY A 9 4.05 -14.89 1.14
CA GLY A 9 3.70 -15.05 2.56
C GLY A 9 2.80 -13.95 3.14
N VAL A 10 2.57 -12.83 2.41
CA VAL A 10 1.83 -11.68 2.96
C VAL A 10 0.38 -12.00 3.28
N VAL A 11 -0.25 -12.88 2.50
CA VAL A 11 -1.65 -13.28 2.72
C VAL A 11 -1.83 -13.98 4.06
N ASP A 12 -0.95 -14.94 4.37
CA ASP A 12 -0.99 -15.65 5.64
C ASP A 12 -0.63 -14.73 6.82
N TYR A 13 0.30 -13.81 6.62
CA TYR A 13 0.60 -12.78 7.61
C TYR A 13 -0.63 -11.94 7.93
N LEU A 14 -1.37 -11.48 6.92
CA LEU A 14 -2.58 -10.68 7.14
C LEU A 14 -3.72 -11.47 7.78
N LYS A 15 -3.96 -12.72 7.35
CA LYS A 15 -4.97 -13.59 7.97
C LYS A 15 -4.73 -13.77 9.47
N ASN A 16 -3.45 -13.85 9.86
CA ASN A 16 -3.04 -14.04 11.24
C ASN A 16 -2.65 -12.73 11.94
N PHE A 17 -2.94 -11.57 11.32
CA PHE A 17 -2.59 -10.27 11.90
C PHE A 17 -3.24 -10.11 13.27
N ASN A 18 -2.41 -9.96 14.30
CA ASN A 18 -2.84 -9.78 15.67
C ASN A 18 -1.83 -8.90 16.41
N VAL A 19 -2.30 -7.77 16.90
CA VAL A 19 -1.50 -6.80 17.64
C VAL A 19 -2.27 -6.30 18.85
N SER A 20 -1.57 -5.69 19.82
CA SER A 20 -2.24 -5.04 20.94
C SER A 20 -3.04 -3.81 20.49
N ASP A 21 -4.08 -3.41 21.25
CA ASP A 21 -4.82 -2.17 21.00
C ASP A 21 -3.88 -0.94 21.00
N ARG A 22 -2.86 -0.97 21.84
CA ARG A 22 -1.84 0.07 21.86
C ARG A 22 -1.08 0.18 20.54
N ASP A 23 -0.75 -0.93 19.93
CA ASP A 23 -0.01 -0.93 18.66
C ASP A 23 -0.94 -0.58 17.50
N MET A 24 -2.20 -1.05 17.54
CA MET A 24 -3.21 -0.61 16.57
C MET A 24 -3.41 0.91 16.61
N ASN A 25 -3.52 1.49 17.79
CA ASN A 25 -3.59 2.95 17.97
C ASN A 25 -2.36 3.68 17.41
N LYS A 26 -1.15 3.12 17.54
CA LYS A 26 0.05 3.70 16.92
C LYS A 26 -0.04 3.72 15.39
N PHE A 27 -0.57 2.66 14.78
CA PHE A 27 -0.75 2.62 13.33
C PHE A 27 -1.77 3.65 12.86
N ILE A 28 -2.90 3.77 13.55
CA ILE A 28 -3.92 4.80 13.27
C ILE A 28 -3.32 6.21 13.38
N ILE A 29 -2.64 6.51 14.50
CA ILE A 29 -2.01 7.82 14.71
C ILE A 29 -0.94 8.10 13.64
N GLY A 30 -0.12 7.11 13.30
CA GLY A 30 0.90 7.23 12.26
C GLY A 30 0.29 7.55 10.89
N THR A 31 -0.80 6.88 10.53
CA THR A 31 -1.54 7.14 9.28
C THR A 31 -2.15 8.54 9.28
N MET A 32 -2.81 8.94 10.36
CA MET A 32 -3.39 10.28 10.49
C MET A 32 -2.32 11.37 10.44
N SER A 33 -1.17 11.17 11.05
CA SER A 33 -0.04 12.11 11.01
C SER A 33 0.46 12.37 9.58
N ASN A 34 0.38 11.37 8.70
CA ASN A 34 0.73 11.53 7.29
C ASN A 34 -0.29 12.39 6.53
N LEU A 35 -1.58 12.29 6.87
CA LEU A 35 -2.65 13.10 6.27
C LEU A 35 -2.62 14.54 6.78
N ASP A 36 -2.24 14.75 8.02
CA ASP A 36 -2.25 16.04 8.72
C ASP A 36 -0.90 16.77 8.68
N ARG A 37 -0.04 16.44 7.72
CA ARG A 37 1.26 17.13 7.59
C ARG A 37 1.07 18.64 7.42
N PRO A 38 1.82 19.47 8.17
CA PRO A 38 1.83 20.89 7.95
C PRO A 38 2.24 21.23 6.50
N MET A 39 1.46 22.09 5.86
CA MET A 39 1.71 22.49 4.47
C MET A 39 1.93 24.01 4.41
N ASN A 40 2.91 24.43 3.62
CA ASN A 40 3.08 25.83 3.23
C ASN A 40 1.96 26.25 2.24
N PRO A 41 1.77 27.56 1.98
CA PRO A 41 0.71 28.06 1.10
C PRO A 41 0.73 27.44 -0.30
N ALA A 42 1.89 27.26 -0.88
CA ALA A 42 2.03 26.67 -2.22
C ALA A 42 1.57 25.20 -2.24
N ALA A 43 1.96 24.40 -1.24
CA ALA A 43 1.53 23.02 -1.11
C ALA A 43 0.01 22.90 -0.87
N LYS A 44 -0.58 23.82 -0.09
CA LYS A 44 -2.04 23.88 0.09
C LYS A 44 -2.75 24.15 -1.23
N GLY A 45 -2.25 25.11 -2.02
CA GLY A 45 -2.81 25.42 -3.34
C GLY A 45 -2.71 24.24 -4.30
N ALA A 46 -1.55 23.59 -4.38
CA ALA A 46 -1.34 22.40 -5.21
C ALA A 46 -2.27 21.23 -4.79
N ARG A 47 -2.43 21.01 -3.48
CA ARG A 47 -3.36 20.01 -2.98
C ARG A 47 -4.81 20.33 -3.35
N SER A 48 -5.26 21.57 -3.17
CA SER A 48 -6.62 21.99 -3.52
C SER A 48 -6.89 21.80 -5.00
N MET A 49 -5.95 22.17 -5.85
CA MET A 49 -6.06 21.98 -7.31
C MET A 49 -6.16 20.47 -7.65
N ASN A 50 -5.32 19.64 -7.05
CA ASN A 50 -5.34 18.20 -7.27
C ASN A 50 -6.69 17.57 -6.85
N LEU A 51 -7.21 17.93 -5.67
CA LEU A 51 -8.50 17.47 -5.19
C LEU A 51 -9.63 17.88 -6.14
N TYR A 52 -9.62 19.13 -6.61
CA TYR A 52 -10.60 19.64 -7.56
C TYR A 52 -10.55 18.89 -8.89
N MET A 53 -9.36 18.70 -9.47
CA MET A 53 -9.19 18.00 -10.74
C MET A 53 -9.57 16.51 -10.68
N ASN A 54 -9.41 15.89 -9.53
CA ASN A 54 -9.80 14.49 -9.31
C ASN A 54 -11.21 14.33 -8.74
N HIS A 55 -12.00 15.41 -8.67
CA HIS A 55 -13.37 15.40 -8.16
C HIS A 55 -13.52 14.84 -6.73
N VAL A 56 -12.50 15.05 -5.89
CA VAL A 56 -12.51 14.62 -4.48
C VAL A 56 -13.24 15.68 -3.66
N SER A 57 -14.40 15.31 -3.12
CA SER A 57 -15.22 16.19 -2.28
C SER A 57 -14.70 16.25 -0.84
N GLU A 58 -15.11 17.29 -0.12
CA GLU A 58 -14.82 17.41 1.31
C GLU A 58 -15.47 16.27 2.12
N GLU A 59 -16.62 15.79 1.70
CA GLU A 59 -17.31 14.66 2.31
C GLU A 59 -16.50 13.37 2.15
N MET A 60 -15.92 13.12 0.97
CA MET A 60 -15.03 11.97 0.75
C MET A 60 -13.82 12.00 1.68
N ILE A 61 -13.22 13.19 1.85
CA ILE A 61 -12.08 13.36 2.77
C ILE A 61 -12.49 13.08 4.22
N ARG A 62 -13.65 13.56 4.65
CA ARG A 62 -14.16 13.29 6.01
C ARG A 62 -14.45 11.81 6.21
N THR A 63 -15.04 11.16 5.22
CA THR A 63 -15.35 9.73 5.26
C THR A 63 -14.07 8.91 5.38
N GLU A 64 -13.06 9.19 4.54
CA GLU A 64 -11.76 8.52 4.62
C GLU A 64 -11.12 8.67 6.01
N ARG A 65 -11.12 9.89 6.55
CA ARG A 65 -10.60 10.15 7.90
C ARG A 65 -11.35 9.37 8.97
N GLY A 66 -12.67 9.32 8.88
CA GLY A 66 -13.51 8.54 9.80
C GLY A 66 -13.17 7.05 9.72
N GLN A 67 -13.07 6.50 8.54
CA GLN A 67 -12.70 5.09 8.31
C GLN A 67 -11.33 4.75 8.90
N ILE A 68 -10.33 5.64 8.77
CA ILE A 68 -9.00 5.43 9.36
C ILE A 68 -9.07 5.43 10.89
N LEU A 69 -9.82 6.37 11.48
CA LEU A 69 -9.96 6.46 12.94
C LEU A 69 -10.70 5.27 13.54
N ASP A 70 -11.67 4.72 12.82
CA ASP A 70 -12.48 3.58 13.23
C ASP A 70 -11.87 2.23 12.83
N ALA A 71 -10.71 2.23 12.14
CA ALA A 71 -10.07 1.02 11.63
C ALA A 71 -9.74 0.01 12.73
N ARG A 72 -10.01 -1.24 12.46
CA ARG A 72 -9.80 -2.37 13.37
C ARG A 72 -8.87 -3.40 12.75
N GLN A 73 -8.35 -4.30 13.57
CA GLN A 73 -7.52 -5.41 13.09
C GLN A 73 -8.24 -6.30 12.06
N GLU A 74 -9.57 -6.41 12.19
CA GLU A 74 -10.39 -7.17 11.25
C GLU A 74 -10.35 -6.57 9.84
N ASP A 75 -10.35 -5.25 9.73
CA ASP A 75 -10.25 -4.56 8.44
C ASP A 75 -8.93 -4.89 7.75
N ILE A 76 -7.84 -4.97 8.51
CA ILE A 76 -6.52 -5.39 8.01
C ILE A 76 -6.55 -6.86 7.56
N ARG A 77 -7.17 -7.75 8.35
CA ARG A 77 -7.30 -9.17 7.97
C ARG A 77 -8.12 -9.35 6.69
N ASN A 78 -9.16 -8.56 6.50
CA ASN A 78 -10.02 -8.61 5.31
C ASN A 78 -9.27 -8.27 4.01
N LEU A 79 -8.14 -7.53 4.09
CA LEU A 79 -7.28 -7.28 2.93
C LEU A 79 -6.62 -8.56 2.38
N ALA A 80 -6.53 -9.62 3.18
CA ALA A 80 -5.95 -10.90 2.75
C ALA A 80 -6.65 -11.47 1.50
N GLY A 81 -7.97 -11.32 1.40
CA GLY A 81 -8.74 -11.77 0.23
C GLY A 81 -8.38 -11.00 -1.05
N VAL A 82 -8.22 -9.69 -0.94
CA VAL A 82 -7.84 -8.82 -2.07
C VAL A 82 -6.42 -9.15 -2.53
N LEU A 83 -5.48 -9.29 -1.60
CA LEU A 83 -4.10 -9.64 -1.94
C LEU A 83 -3.97 -11.05 -2.51
N GLN A 84 -4.75 -12.02 -2.00
CA GLN A 84 -4.80 -13.36 -2.60
C GLN A 84 -5.24 -13.28 -4.06
N ALA A 85 -6.34 -12.60 -4.35
CA ALA A 85 -6.84 -12.45 -5.72
C ALA A 85 -5.84 -11.74 -6.64
N MET A 86 -5.04 -10.80 -6.10
CA MET A 86 -3.96 -10.15 -6.85
C MET A 86 -2.80 -11.12 -7.14
N LEU A 87 -2.37 -11.89 -6.15
CA LEU A 87 -1.28 -12.86 -6.30
C LEU A 87 -1.64 -14.00 -7.25
N ASP A 88 -2.90 -14.44 -7.24
CA ASP A 88 -3.42 -15.48 -8.14
C ASP A 88 -3.34 -15.10 -9.63
N GLN A 89 -3.20 -13.80 -9.93
CA GLN A 89 -3.00 -13.33 -11.31
C GLN A 89 -1.57 -13.59 -11.83
N HIS A 90 -0.61 -13.86 -10.95
CA HIS A 90 0.81 -14.07 -11.28
C HIS A 90 1.43 -12.93 -12.11
N LEU A 91 0.88 -11.72 -12.01
CA LEU A 91 1.37 -10.53 -12.72
C LEU A 91 2.40 -9.81 -11.87
N ILE A 92 3.68 -10.13 -12.10
CA ILE A 92 4.78 -9.56 -11.36
C ILE A 92 5.73 -8.86 -12.32
N CYS A 93 6.05 -7.60 -12.00
CA CYS A 93 7.06 -6.82 -12.71
C CYS A 93 8.18 -6.44 -11.72
N VAL A 94 9.42 -6.70 -12.12
CA VAL A 94 10.60 -6.38 -11.30
C VAL A 94 11.54 -5.46 -12.08
N ILE A 95 11.96 -4.38 -11.45
CA ILE A 95 13.00 -3.49 -11.96
C ILE A 95 14.22 -3.64 -11.06
N GLY A 96 15.37 -3.92 -11.64
CA GLY A 96 16.60 -4.14 -10.89
C GLY A 96 17.85 -4.01 -11.75
N SER A 97 19.03 -4.29 -11.17
CA SER A 97 20.26 -4.33 -11.95
C SER A 97 20.27 -5.52 -12.93
N GLU A 98 20.84 -5.31 -14.09
CA GLU A 98 20.92 -6.30 -15.16
C GLU A 98 21.50 -7.64 -14.66
N ASP A 99 22.64 -7.60 -13.96
CA ASP A 99 23.30 -8.79 -13.40
C ASP A 99 22.37 -9.60 -12.49
N LYS A 100 21.61 -8.90 -11.60
CA LYS A 100 20.72 -9.58 -10.65
C LYS A 100 19.48 -10.18 -11.29
N ILE A 101 19.02 -9.58 -12.38
CA ILE A 101 17.88 -10.11 -13.13
C ILE A 101 18.34 -11.29 -13.98
N GLU A 102 19.50 -11.20 -14.62
CA GLU A 102 20.06 -12.28 -15.43
C GLU A 102 20.39 -13.53 -14.58
N GLU A 103 20.94 -13.35 -13.36
CA GLU A 103 21.16 -14.46 -12.40
C GLU A 103 19.85 -15.25 -12.07
N GLN A 104 18.69 -14.65 -12.26
CA GLN A 104 17.38 -15.24 -11.92
C GLN A 104 16.40 -15.20 -13.11
N LYS A 105 16.90 -15.18 -14.31
CA LYS A 105 16.12 -15.04 -15.54
C LYS A 105 15.00 -16.07 -15.68
N ASP A 106 15.23 -17.29 -15.21
CA ASP A 106 14.25 -18.38 -15.26
C ASP A 106 12.98 -18.12 -14.44
N MET A 107 12.99 -17.09 -13.58
CA MET A 107 11.82 -16.68 -12.81
C MET A 107 10.87 -15.78 -13.59
N PHE A 108 11.28 -15.25 -14.74
CA PHE A 108 10.55 -14.26 -15.51
C PHE A 108 10.13 -14.78 -16.88
N LEU A 109 8.93 -14.47 -17.30
CA LEU A 109 8.44 -14.79 -18.66
C LEU A 109 9.17 -13.96 -19.72
N GLU A 110 9.53 -12.73 -19.39
CA GLU A 110 10.20 -11.80 -20.28
C GLU A 110 11.15 -10.89 -19.49
N VAL A 111 12.32 -10.64 -20.04
CA VAL A 111 13.30 -9.66 -19.52
C VAL A 111 13.57 -8.63 -20.61
N ARG A 112 13.48 -7.35 -20.25
CA ARG A 112 13.75 -6.22 -21.15
C ARG A 112 14.78 -5.29 -20.52
N THR A 113 15.70 -4.79 -21.34
CA THR A 113 16.60 -3.70 -20.94
C THR A 113 15.85 -2.38 -21.02
N LEU A 114 15.96 -1.57 -19.97
CA LEU A 114 15.45 -0.21 -19.97
C LEU A 114 16.52 0.71 -20.61
N CYS A 115 16.13 1.41 -21.67
CA CYS A 115 17.00 2.39 -22.35
C CYS A 115 17.13 3.68 -21.55
#